data_2dbb25cebd31357236c4c08609a5caa0
#
_entry.id   2dbb25cebd31357236c4c08609a5caa0
#
_cell.length_a   1.000
_cell.length_b   1.000
_cell.length_c   1.000
_cell.angle_alpha   90.00
_cell.angle_beta   90.00
_cell.angle_gamma   90.00
#
_symmetry.space_group_name_H-M   'P 1'
#
loop_
_entity.id
_entity.type
_entity.pdbx_description
1 polymer ?
#
loop_
_entity_poly.entity_id
_entity_poly.type
_entity_poly.pdbx_seq_one_letter_code
_entity_poly.pdbx_strand_id
1 'polypeptide(L)'
;MTTTTSAQPGEDAYEVDTDPDRIDLDRVHHWLSTDAFWALGRSRDLVERSLRGSLNFGVYDGEGTQVAYARVVTDHATFAWLCDVYVDPAHRGRGLGVRLATAVRDHLAPYELKRILLATLDAHELYAKVGFVPVSDPKMLMMLSPTT
;
A
#
# COMPACT_ATOMS: atom_id res chain seq x y z
N MET A 1 13.71 23.68 -14.76
CA MET A 1 13.16 23.51 -14.79
C MET A 1 12.30 23.35 -15.00
N THR A 2 11.79 23.24 -14.89
CA THR A 2 10.97 23.13 -14.89
C THR A 2 10.09 22.89 -15.25
N THR A 3 9.55 22.82 -15.43
CA THR A 3 8.72 22.72 -15.61
C THR A 3 7.91 22.14 -15.83
N THR A 4 7.54 21.80 -16.02
CA THR A 4 6.77 21.15 -15.89
C THR A 4 5.52 21.47 -15.99
N THR A 5 5.26 22.12 -16.23
CA THR A 5 4.16 22.61 -16.34
C THR A 5 3.17 22.05 -17.15
N SER A 6 3.37 21.45 -18.10
CA SER A 6 2.34 20.79 -18.89
C SER A 6 1.67 19.69 -18.08
N ALA A 7 2.12 19.52 -16.87
CA ALA A 7 1.58 18.48 -16.03
C ALA A 7 0.12 18.71 -15.72
N GLN A 8 -0.64 17.66 -15.65
CA GLN A 8 -2.01 17.70 -15.22
C GLN A 8 -2.07 18.05 -13.75
N PRO A 9 -2.90 19.03 -13.36
CA PRO A 9 -3.06 19.31 -11.94
C PRO A 9 -3.51 18.06 -11.20
N GLY A 10 -2.85 17.76 -10.12
CA GLY A 10 -3.17 16.60 -9.32
C GLY A 10 -2.44 15.35 -9.70
N GLU A 11 -2.01 15.20 -10.94
CA GLU A 11 -1.34 13.98 -11.36
C GLU A 11 0.13 14.00 -11.01
N ASP A 12 0.83 15.06 -11.40
CA ASP A 12 2.24 15.20 -11.09
C ASP A 12 2.47 15.79 -9.71
N ALA A 13 1.40 16.24 -9.06
CA ALA A 13 1.53 16.77 -7.72
C ALA A 13 1.65 15.68 -6.66
N TYR A 14 1.34 14.43 -7.00
CA TYR A 14 1.42 13.33 -6.04
C TYR A 14 2.84 12.85 -5.88
N GLU A 15 3.21 12.57 -4.63
CA GLU A 15 4.52 12.07 -4.27
C GLU A 15 4.36 10.81 -3.44
N VAL A 16 5.14 9.76 -3.74
CA VAL A 16 5.17 8.54 -2.94
C VAL A 16 6.42 8.58 -2.07
N ASP A 17 6.27 8.33 -0.77
CA ASP A 17 7.40 8.37 0.16
C ASP A 17 7.27 7.21 1.15
N THR A 18 8.42 6.72 1.61
CA THR A 18 8.50 5.65 2.61
C THR A 18 8.93 6.15 3.98
N ASP A 19 9.03 7.46 4.18
CA ASP A 19 9.40 8.04 5.47
C ASP A 19 8.28 7.78 6.49
N PRO A 20 8.53 6.96 7.53
CA PRO A 20 7.48 6.64 8.50
C PRO A 20 7.02 7.87 9.28
N ASP A 21 7.87 8.90 9.40
CA ASP A 21 7.50 10.09 10.14
C ASP A 21 6.48 10.94 9.38
N ARG A 22 6.30 10.71 8.09
CA ARG A 22 5.29 11.43 7.30
C ARG A 22 3.92 10.77 7.35
N ILE A 23 3.81 9.55 7.86
CA ILE A 23 2.53 8.84 7.90
C ILE A 23 1.59 9.54 8.87
N ASP A 24 0.40 9.89 8.39
CA ASP A 24 -0.65 10.46 9.21
C ASP A 24 -1.41 9.31 9.87
N LEU A 25 -1.01 8.95 11.07
CA LEU A 25 -1.55 7.78 11.77
C LEU A 25 -3.05 7.89 11.97
N ASP A 26 -3.54 9.05 12.36
CA ASP A 26 -4.98 9.22 12.60
C ASP A 26 -5.78 9.03 11.32
N ARG A 27 -5.25 9.53 10.21
CA ARG A 27 -5.91 9.40 8.92
C ARG A 27 -5.91 7.95 8.44
N VAL A 28 -4.77 7.27 8.57
CA VAL A 28 -4.68 5.85 8.18
C VAL A 28 -5.61 5.01 9.05
N HIS A 29 -5.61 5.26 10.35
CA HIS A 29 -6.51 4.54 11.27
C HIS A 29 -7.98 4.76 10.87
N HIS A 30 -8.35 6.00 10.59
CA HIS A 30 -9.72 6.30 10.19
C HIS A 30 -10.10 5.54 8.91
N TRP A 31 -9.25 5.60 7.90
CA TRP A 31 -9.52 4.91 6.64
C TRP A 31 -9.73 3.41 6.85
N LEU A 32 -8.78 2.78 7.54
CA LEU A 32 -8.80 1.33 7.67
C LEU A 32 -9.94 0.87 8.57
N SER A 33 -10.15 1.55 9.70
CA SER A 33 -11.12 1.10 10.69
C SER A 33 -12.56 1.37 10.28
N THR A 34 -12.81 2.29 9.35
CA THR A 34 -14.17 2.66 8.96
C THR A 34 -14.56 2.23 7.56
N ASP A 35 -13.61 1.99 6.65
CA ASP A 35 -13.94 1.74 5.25
C ASP A 35 -13.27 0.51 4.65
N ALA A 36 -12.12 0.08 5.15
CA ALA A 36 -11.45 -1.10 4.60
C ALA A 36 -12.08 -2.36 5.18
N PHE A 37 -12.77 -3.14 4.34
CA PHE A 37 -13.55 -4.28 4.82
C PHE A 37 -12.70 -5.29 5.60
N TRP A 38 -11.41 -5.38 5.29
CA TRP A 38 -10.51 -6.33 5.94
C TRP A 38 -10.00 -5.83 7.29
N ALA A 39 -10.28 -4.57 7.65
CA ALA A 39 -9.71 -3.93 8.83
C ALA A 39 -10.74 -3.18 9.65
N LEU A 40 -12.05 -3.41 9.42
CA LEU A 40 -13.11 -2.69 10.12
C LEU A 40 -12.96 -2.85 11.63
N GLY A 41 -13.04 -1.73 12.34
CA GLY A 41 -12.95 -1.74 13.80
C GLY A 41 -11.55 -1.87 14.36
N ARG A 42 -10.52 -1.92 13.51
CA ARG A 42 -9.14 -2.03 13.99
C ARG A 42 -8.81 -0.82 14.86
N SER A 43 -8.26 -1.06 16.06
CA SER A 43 -7.98 0.03 17.00
C SER A 43 -6.79 0.87 16.54
N ARG A 44 -6.73 2.12 17.01
CA ARG A 44 -5.62 3.00 16.69
C ARG A 44 -4.30 2.42 17.19
N ASP A 45 -4.30 1.82 18.36
CA ASP A 45 -3.08 1.20 18.90
C ASP A 45 -2.60 0.05 18.02
N LEU A 46 -3.52 -0.76 17.51
CA LEU A 46 -3.16 -1.86 16.63
C LEU A 46 -2.58 -1.33 15.31
N VAL A 47 -3.19 -0.29 14.74
CA VAL A 47 -2.66 0.32 13.51
C VAL A 47 -1.27 0.88 13.76
N GLU A 48 -1.07 1.58 14.87
CA GLU A 48 0.23 2.13 15.20
C GLU A 48 1.30 1.05 15.34
N ARG A 49 0.97 -0.05 16.03
CA ARG A 49 1.92 -1.15 16.18
C ARG A 49 2.25 -1.80 14.84
N SER A 50 1.25 -1.95 13.98
CA SER A 50 1.48 -2.54 12.67
C SER A 50 2.39 -1.65 11.81
N LEU A 51 2.22 -0.33 11.93
CA LEU A 51 3.06 0.62 11.23
C LEU A 51 4.52 0.48 11.65
N ARG A 52 4.78 0.37 12.93
CA ARG A 52 6.14 0.28 13.44
C ARG A 52 6.85 -0.98 13.00
N GLY A 53 6.12 -2.06 12.78
CA GLY A 53 6.70 -3.34 12.37
C GLY A 53 6.75 -3.54 10.88
N SER A 54 6.50 -2.50 10.09
CA SER A 54 6.33 -2.64 8.65
C SER A 54 7.09 -1.57 7.90
N LEU A 55 7.23 -1.80 6.61
CA LEU A 55 7.64 -0.79 5.65
C LEU A 55 6.37 -0.10 5.17
N ASN A 56 6.34 1.23 5.25
CA ASN A 56 5.13 2.00 4.98
C ASN A 56 5.31 2.87 3.75
N PHE A 57 4.28 2.92 2.91
CA PHE A 57 4.25 3.77 1.73
C PHE A 57 3.09 4.74 1.88
N GLY A 58 3.37 6.04 1.75
CA GLY A 58 2.32 7.04 1.72
C GLY A 58 2.34 7.76 0.39
N VAL A 59 1.18 8.18 -0.08
CA VAL A 59 1.07 9.08 -1.22
C VAL A 59 0.58 10.42 -0.68
N TYR A 60 1.23 11.49 -1.11
CA TYR A 60 0.95 12.84 -0.62
C TYR A 60 0.60 13.74 -1.80
N ASP A 61 -0.39 14.60 -1.63
CA ASP A 61 -0.78 15.54 -2.68
C ASP A 61 0.17 16.75 -2.70
N GLY A 62 -0.11 17.71 -3.57
CA GLY A 62 0.75 18.87 -3.75
C GLY A 62 0.86 19.76 -2.51
N GLU A 63 -0.02 19.56 -1.53
CA GLU A 63 0.02 20.32 -0.27
C GLU A 63 0.62 19.49 0.87
N GLY A 64 1.08 18.29 0.57
CA GLY A 64 1.67 17.43 1.58
C GLY A 64 0.67 16.62 2.38
N THR A 65 -0.61 16.62 2.01
CA THR A 65 -1.62 15.83 2.69
C THR A 65 -1.56 14.40 2.20
N GLN A 66 -1.58 13.45 3.12
CA GLN A 66 -1.56 12.03 2.75
C GLN A 66 -2.91 11.63 2.17
N VAL A 67 -2.89 11.00 0.99
CA VAL A 67 -4.10 10.62 0.26
C VAL A 67 -4.17 9.14 -0.03
N ALA A 68 -3.14 8.37 0.29
CA ALA A 68 -3.15 6.93 0.10
C ALA A 68 -2.11 6.28 0.99
N TYR A 69 -2.22 4.95 1.16
CA TYR A 69 -1.36 4.19 2.05
C TYR A 69 -1.19 2.77 1.55
N ALA A 70 -0.03 2.19 1.81
CA ALA A 70 0.21 0.76 1.63
C ALA A 70 1.23 0.31 2.67
N ARG A 71 1.08 -0.92 3.14
CA ARG A 71 1.95 -1.48 4.16
C ARG A 71 2.57 -2.76 3.64
N VAL A 72 3.86 -2.96 3.93
CA VAL A 72 4.60 -4.14 3.51
C VAL A 72 5.28 -4.75 4.73
N VAL A 73 5.01 -6.03 4.97
CA VAL A 73 5.73 -6.81 5.99
C VAL A 73 6.81 -7.58 5.26
N THR A 74 8.07 -7.36 5.63
CA THR A 74 9.19 -7.99 4.91
C THR A 74 10.42 -8.10 5.78
N ASP A 75 11.23 -9.12 5.51
CA ASP A 75 12.55 -9.28 6.12
C ASP A 75 13.65 -8.65 5.27
N HIS A 76 13.30 -8.06 4.14
CA HIS A 76 14.24 -7.48 3.16
C HIS A 76 15.23 -8.49 2.60
N ALA A 77 14.90 -9.78 2.69
CA ALA A 77 15.82 -10.84 2.25
C ALA A 77 15.13 -11.94 1.45
N THR A 78 13.98 -12.41 1.92
CA THR A 78 13.37 -13.59 1.30
C THR A 78 11.94 -13.37 0.83
N PHE A 79 11.17 -12.50 1.47
CA PHE A 79 9.72 -12.49 1.32
C PHE A 79 9.15 -11.11 1.64
N ALA A 80 8.02 -10.78 1.03
CA ALA A 80 7.25 -9.60 1.39
C ALA A 80 5.75 -9.89 1.27
N TRP A 81 4.97 -9.26 2.14
CA TRP A 81 3.52 -9.32 2.14
C TRP A 81 2.99 -7.90 2.00
N LEU A 82 2.34 -7.62 0.88
CA LEU A 82 1.73 -6.30 0.64
C LEU A 82 0.30 -6.32 1.17
N CYS A 83 -0.04 -5.36 2.01
CA CYS A 83 -1.34 -5.30 2.65
C CYS A 83 -1.74 -3.86 2.94
N ASP A 84 -2.98 -3.69 3.40
CA ASP A 84 -3.54 -2.40 3.80
C ASP A 84 -3.37 -1.32 2.72
N VAL A 85 -3.59 -1.69 1.46
CA VAL A 85 -3.54 -0.73 0.35
C VAL A 85 -4.86 0.02 0.32
N TYR A 86 -4.80 1.34 0.45
CA TYR A 86 -5.99 2.15 0.54
C TYR A 86 -5.77 3.51 -0.11
N VAL A 87 -6.74 3.95 -0.91
CA VAL A 87 -6.72 5.27 -1.56
C VAL A 87 -7.94 6.05 -1.04
N ASP A 88 -7.70 7.28 -0.59
CA ASP A 88 -8.78 8.18 -0.16
C ASP A 88 -9.83 8.25 -1.26
N PRO A 89 -11.12 8.06 -0.92
CA PRO A 89 -12.18 8.11 -1.94
C PRO A 89 -12.16 9.35 -2.83
N ALA A 90 -11.76 10.50 -2.28
CA ALA A 90 -11.71 11.75 -3.05
C ALA A 90 -10.61 11.74 -4.11
N HIS A 91 -9.67 10.80 -4.04
CA HIS A 91 -8.53 10.74 -4.96
C HIS A 91 -8.52 9.46 -5.80
N ARG A 92 -9.61 8.69 -5.78
CA ARG A 92 -9.72 7.47 -6.58
C ARG A 92 -9.91 7.81 -8.04
N GLY A 93 -9.59 6.85 -8.91
CA GLY A 93 -9.70 7.05 -10.35
C GLY A 93 -8.53 7.79 -10.96
N ARG A 94 -7.44 7.97 -10.22
CA ARG A 94 -6.26 8.70 -10.68
C ARG A 94 -5.02 7.83 -10.75
N GLY A 95 -5.19 6.51 -10.66
CA GLY A 95 -4.06 5.58 -10.78
C GLY A 95 -3.17 5.47 -9.56
N LEU A 96 -3.62 5.94 -8.39
CA LEU A 96 -2.77 5.93 -7.20
C LEU A 96 -2.51 4.52 -6.67
N GLY A 97 -3.48 3.60 -6.84
CA GLY A 97 -3.27 2.20 -6.46
C GLY A 97 -2.15 1.57 -7.26
N VAL A 98 -2.12 1.82 -8.58
CA VAL A 98 -1.06 1.33 -9.44
C VAL A 98 0.26 1.98 -9.07
N ARG A 99 0.27 3.28 -8.76
CA ARG A 99 1.50 3.95 -8.34
C ARG A 99 2.06 3.37 -7.06
N LEU A 100 1.18 3.06 -6.08
CA LEU A 100 1.61 2.44 -4.84
C LEU A 100 2.23 1.07 -5.09
N ALA A 101 1.52 0.22 -5.84
CA ALA A 101 2.02 -1.13 -6.10
C ALA A 101 3.33 -1.10 -6.90
N THR A 102 3.44 -0.16 -7.84
CA THR A 102 4.68 0.03 -8.61
C THR A 102 5.82 0.48 -7.69
N ALA A 103 5.54 1.43 -6.79
CA ALA A 103 6.55 1.89 -5.84
C ALA A 103 7.03 0.78 -4.93
N VAL A 104 6.12 -0.08 -4.48
CA VAL A 104 6.47 -1.24 -3.65
C VAL A 104 7.38 -2.18 -4.44
N ARG A 105 6.99 -2.53 -5.67
CA ARG A 105 7.79 -3.41 -6.51
C ARG A 105 9.18 -2.85 -6.73
N ASP A 106 9.27 -1.57 -7.08
CA ASP A 106 10.56 -0.95 -7.42
C ASP A 106 11.42 -0.76 -6.18
N HIS A 107 10.82 -0.44 -5.04
CA HIS A 107 11.56 -0.29 -3.78
C HIS A 107 12.18 -1.62 -3.36
N LEU A 108 11.46 -2.71 -3.55
CA LEU A 108 11.92 -4.03 -3.13
C LEU A 108 12.83 -4.72 -4.15
N ALA A 109 12.86 -4.25 -5.40
CA ALA A 109 13.62 -4.90 -6.46
C ALA A 109 15.10 -5.14 -6.10
N PRO A 110 15.83 -4.19 -5.49
CA PRO A 110 17.23 -4.42 -5.17
C PRO A 110 17.48 -5.56 -4.18
N TYR A 111 16.49 -5.95 -3.39
CA TYR A 111 16.65 -7.02 -2.39
C TYR A 111 16.53 -8.40 -3.01
N GLU A 112 16.02 -8.51 -4.25
CA GLU A 112 15.89 -9.78 -4.96
C GLU A 112 15.14 -10.83 -4.14
N LEU A 113 13.99 -10.43 -3.56
CA LEU A 113 13.16 -11.34 -2.77
C LEU A 113 12.64 -12.47 -3.64
N LYS A 114 12.49 -13.64 -3.04
CA LYS A 114 11.97 -14.79 -3.78
C LYS A 114 10.53 -14.56 -4.23
N ARG A 115 9.72 -13.89 -3.40
CA ARG A 115 8.35 -13.60 -3.79
C ARG A 115 7.79 -12.45 -2.98
N ILE A 116 6.83 -11.75 -3.58
CA ILE A 116 6.01 -10.75 -2.93
C ILE A 116 4.58 -11.22 -3.11
N LEU A 117 3.86 -11.40 -2.00
CA LEU A 117 2.48 -11.90 -2.04
C LEU A 117 1.51 -10.84 -1.55
N LEU A 118 0.27 -10.95 -2.01
CA LEU A 118 -0.84 -10.17 -1.50
C LEU A 118 -2.11 -11.01 -1.61
N ALA A 119 -3.16 -10.57 -0.93
CA ALA A 119 -4.49 -11.12 -1.09
C ALA A 119 -5.42 -10.00 -1.53
N THR A 120 -6.32 -10.29 -2.46
CA THR A 120 -7.29 -9.32 -2.94
C THR A 120 -8.57 -10.02 -3.33
N LEU A 121 -9.71 -9.38 -3.05
CA LEU A 121 -11.01 -9.88 -3.49
C LEU A 121 -11.36 -9.37 -4.88
N ASP A 122 -11.03 -8.10 -5.17
CA ASP A 122 -11.61 -7.41 -6.31
C ASP A 122 -10.64 -6.54 -7.10
N ALA A 123 -9.35 -6.57 -6.79
CA ALA A 123 -8.39 -5.69 -7.44
C ALA A 123 -7.35 -6.44 -8.26
N HIS A 124 -7.68 -7.64 -8.74
CA HIS A 124 -6.72 -8.45 -9.50
C HIS A 124 -6.19 -7.71 -10.72
N GLU A 125 -7.04 -6.94 -11.41
CA GLU A 125 -6.60 -6.23 -12.61
C GLU A 125 -5.58 -5.15 -12.29
N LEU A 126 -5.75 -4.48 -11.15
CA LEU A 126 -4.81 -3.47 -10.73
C LEU A 126 -3.43 -4.06 -10.53
N TYR A 127 -3.37 -5.15 -9.77
CA TYR A 127 -2.08 -5.76 -9.42
C TYR A 127 -1.45 -6.46 -10.63
N ALA A 128 -2.27 -6.97 -11.54
CA ALA A 128 -1.75 -7.55 -12.77
C ALA A 128 -0.97 -6.54 -13.59
N LYS A 129 -1.39 -5.26 -13.57
CA LYS A 129 -0.68 -4.21 -14.30
C LYS A 129 0.75 -4.01 -13.79
N VAL A 130 1.01 -4.39 -12.56
CA VAL A 130 2.32 -4.22 -11.93
C VAL A 130 3.17 -5.48 -12.04
N GLY A 131 2.57 -6.59 -12.47
CA GLY A 131 3.30 -7.85 -12.68
C GLY A 131 2.89 -8.96 -11.74
N PHE A 132 1.91 -8.74 -10.86
CA PHE A 132 1.42 -9.81 -10.00
C PHE A 132 0.56 -10.76 -10.83
N VAL A 133 0.68 -12.05 -10.53
CA VAL A 133 -0.13 -13.09 -11.17
C VAL A 133 -0.72 -13.98 -10.08
N PRO A 134 -1.85 -14.66 -10.35
CA PRO A 134 -2.37 -15.60 -9.37
C PRO A 134 -1.32 -16.66 -9.04
N VAL A 135 -1.27 -17.08 -7.76
CA VAL A 135 -0.34 -18.15 -7.39
C VAL A 135 -0.70 -19.42 -8.17
N SER A 136 0.32 -20.15 -8.64
CA SER A 136 0.10 -21.32 -9.48
C SER A 136 -0.55 -22.47 -8.73
N ASP A 137 -0.32 -22.55 -7.41
CA ASP A 137 -0.90 -23.60 -6.58
C ASP A 137 -1.40 -23.00 -5.27
N PRO A 138 -2.65 -22.50 -5.27
CA PRO A 138 -3.18 -21.86 -4.05
C PRO A 138 -3.29 -22.82 -2.87
N LYS A 139 -3.29 -24.12 -3.11
CA LYS A 139 -3.35 -25.11 -2.03
C LYS A 139 -2.09 -25.13 -1.18
N MET A 140 -0.99 -24.54 -1.66
CA MET A 140 0.22 -24.45 -0.87
C MET A 140 0.11 -23.44 0.26
N LEU A 141 -0.91 -22.60 0.23
CA LEU A 141 -1.12 -21.58 1.26
C LEU A 141 -2.14 -22.08 2.27
N MET A 142 -1.81 -21.94 3.55
CA MET A 142 -2.70 -22.29 4.66
C MET A 142 -2.75 -21.13 5.63
N MET A 143 -3.88 -20.99 6.34
CA MET A 143 -4.07 -19.90 7.28
C MET A 143 -4.50 -20.45 8.62
N LEU A 144 -3.91 -19.90 9.69
CA LEU A 144 -4.36 -20.13 11.05
C LEU A 144 -4.91 -18.82 11.60
N SER A 145 -6.14 -18.87 12.12
CA SER A 145 -6.78 -17.70 12.72
C SER A 145 -6.99 -17.97 14.20
N PRO A 146 -5.98 -17.71 15.04
CA PRO A 146 -6.04 -18.16 16.44
C PRO A 146 -7.08 -17.42 17.29
N THR A 147 -7.58 -16.28 16.84
CA THR A 147 -8.51 -15.47 17.62
C THR A 147 -9.94 -15.50 17.10
N THR A 148 -10.31 -16.47 16.28
CA THR A 148 -11.69 -16.58 15.80
C THR A 148 -12.68 -16.99 16.89
#